data_6ac9e6777c54c86a0fcf3c2f1e86478f
#
_entry.id   6ac9e6777c54c86a0fcf3c2f1e86478f
#
_cell.length_a   1.000
_cell.length_b   1.000
_cell.length_c   1.000
_cell.angle_alpha   90.00
_cell.angle_beta   90.00
_cell.angle_gamma   90.00
#
_symmetry.space_group_name_H-M   'P 1'
#
loop_
_entity.id
_entity.type
_entity.pdbx_description
1 polymer ?
#
loop_
_entity_poly.entity_id
_entity_poly.type
_entity_poly.pdbx_seq_one_letter_code
_entity_poly.pdbx_strand_id
1 'polypeptide(L)'
;IGVAVIVISICICGKAYGKMSASQASTPKKGILLAIVAGLAIMFFYGLVVKSLDPQYVTGGTGTLTPYTGVFCFAAGVLITTPVFNTFAMSHPAQGNKVTMKDYLKGDTRTHLIGMLGGFIWMSGMVVSFMGAGSANPAIAYALSNAAPVVAMIWGFFVWKEFKGAPKGTVPMIATMFVLFVVGLVLITLSN
;
A
#
# COMPACT_ATOMS: atom_id res chain seq x y z
N ILE A 1 -8.83 0.53 -19.87
CA ILE A 1 -9.87 1.46 -19.36
C ILE A 1 -9.90 1.41 -17.84
N GLY A 2 -10.00 0.25 -17.20
CA GLY A 2 -10.10 0.10 -15.73
C GLY A 2 -8.98 0.82 -14.94
N VAL A 3 -7.72 0.70 -15.39
CA VAL A 3 -6.59 1.40 -14.77
C VAL A 3 -6.76 2.92 -14.80
N ALA A 4 -7.22 3.48 -15.93
CA ALA A 4 -7.45 4.92 -16.04
C ALA A 4 -8.54 5.40 -15.06
N VAL A 5 -9.59 4.61 -14.87
CA VAL A 5 -10.67 4.90 -13.91
C VAL A 5 -10.13 4.90 -12.47
N ILE A 6 -9.25 3.94 -12.11
CA ILE A 6 -8.60 3.91 -10.79
C ILE A 6 -7.70 5.14 -10.60
N VAL A 7 -6.92 5.53 -11.59
CA VAL A 7 -6.07 6.74 -11.51
C VAL A 7 -6.92 7.99 -11.26
N ILE A 8 -8.03 8.15 -11.98
CA ILE A 8 -8.97 9.28 -11.76
C ILE A 8 -9.52 9.24 -10.33
N SER A 9 -9.90 8.05 -9.85
CA SER A 9 -10.37 7.86 -8.47
C SER A 9 -9.33 8.33 -7.45
N ILE A 10 -8.06 7.92 -7.60
CA ILE A 10 -6.97 8.32 -6.71
C ILE A 10 -6.75 9.86 -6.75
N CYS A 11 -6.83 10.46 -7.93
CA CYS A 11 -6.73 11.93 -8.06
C CYS A 11 -7.86 12.66 -7.32
N ILE A 12 -9.08 12.13 -7.37
CA ILE A 12 -10.24 12.67 -6.63
C ILE A 12 -10.01 12.51 -5.12
N CYS A 13 -9.49 11.37 -4.68
CA CYS A 13 -9.12 11.11 -3.29
C CYS A 13 -8.12 12.17 -2.79
N GLY A 14 -7.04 12.37 -3.53
CA GLY A 14 -6.03 13.38 -3.20
C GLY A 14 -6.61 14.80 -3.08
N LYS A 15 -7.54 15.18 -3.97
CA LYS A 15 -8.24 16.46 -3.89
C LYS A 15 -9.15 16.56 -2.66
N ALA A 16 -9.86 15.48 -2.31
CA ALA A 16 -10.74 15.45 -1.15
C ALA A 16 -9.95 15.61 0.16
N TYR A 17 -8.88 14.85 0.32
CA TYR A 17 -7.98 15.00 1.48
C TYR A 17 -7.23 16.33 1.48
N GLY A 18 -6.86 16.86 0.32
CA GLY A 18 -6.29 18.20 0.19
C GLY A 18 -7.21 19.30 0.69
N LYS A 19 -8.54 19.19 0.48
CA LYS A 19 -9.52 20.12 1.06
C LYS A 19 -9.60 20.05 2.59
N MET A 20 -9.43 18.84 3.16
CA MET A 20 -9.41 18.65 4.60
C MET A 20 -8.13 19.19 5.23
N SER A 21 -7.01 19.03 4.54
CA SER A 21 -5.69 19.48 5.00
C SER A 21 -5.38 20.94 4.67
N ALA A 22 -6.23 21.64 3.93
CA ALA A 22 -6.00 23.04 3.53
C ALA A 22 -5.90 24.01 4.71
N SER A 23 -6.28 23.57 5.91
CA SER A 23 -6.04 24.30 7.18
C SER A 23 -4.67 24.01 7.81
N GLN A 24 -3.93 23.02 7.34
CA GLN A 24 -2.64 22.59 7.91
C GLN A 24 -1.63 22.27 6.79
N ALA A 25 -0.77 23.22 6.47
CA ALA A 25 0.48 23.10 5.72
C ALA A 25 0.40 22.59 4.24
N SER A 26 1.10 23.32 3.37
CA SER A 26 1.39 22.92 1.98
C SER A 26 2.13 21.57 1.95
N THR A 27 1.66 20.65 1.12
CA THR A 27 2.39 19.39 0.85
C THR A 27 3.79 19.72 0.33
N PRO A 28 4.86 19.32 1.01
CA PRO A 28 6.21 19.66 0.58
C PRO A 28 6.51 18.97 -0.75
N LYS A 29 7.08 19.72 -1.69
CA LYS A 29 7.50 19.19 -3.01
C LYS A 29 8.39 17.94 -2.89
N LYS A 30 9.22 17.88 -1.83
CA LYS A 30 10.04 16.70 -1.51
C LYS A 30 9.20 15.44 -1.23
N GLY A 31 8.07 15.55 -0.51
CA GLY A 31 7.19 14.43 -0.23
C GLY A 31 6.54 13.89 -1.50
N ILE A 32 6.12 14.76 -2.42
CA ILE A 32 5.57 14.35 -3.72
C ILE A 32 6.63 13.62 -4.55
N LEU A 33 7.85 14.15 -4.63
CA LEU A 33 8.94 13.51 -5.35
C LEU A 33 9.26 12.12 -4.79
N LEU A 34 9.36 11.99 -3.46
CA LEU A 34 9.60 10.72 -2.80
C LEU A 34 8.46 9.73 -3.08
N ALA A 35 7.21 10.17 -3.06
CA ALA A 35 6.06 9.32 -3.39
C ALA A 35 6.10 8.81 -4.83
N ILE A 36 6.50 9.65 -5.79
CA ILE A 36 6.66 9.25 -7.20
C ILE A 36 7.77 8.21 -7.33
N VAL A 37 8.95 8.47 -6.73
CA VAL A 37 10.08 7.53 -6.77
C VAL A 37 9.71 6.20 -6.12
N ALA A 38 9.06 6.22 -4.96
CA ALA A 38 8.58 5.01 -4.28
C ALA A 38 7.54 4.26 -5.12
N GLY A 39 6.61 4.97 -5.76
CA GLY A 39 5.61 4.38 -6.65
C GLY A 39 6.24 3.68 -7.85
N LEU A 40 7.24 4.30 -8.48
CA LEU A 40 8.01 3.68 -9.57
C LEU A 40 8.77 2.43 -9.10
N ALA A 41 9.38 2.46 -7.92
CA ALA A 41 10.07 1.30 -7.36
C ALA A 41 9.09 0.14 -7.07
N ILE A 42 7.91 0.44 -6.51
CA ILE A 42 6.87 -0.55 -6.22
C ILE A 42 6.31 -1.17 -7.51
N MET A 43 6.22 -0.41 -8.60
CA MET A 43 5.74 -0.90 -9.90
C MET A 43 6.52 -2.13 -10.39
N PHE A 44 7.84 -2.13 -10.20
CA PHE A 44 8.70 -3.25 -10.61
C PHE A 44 8.69 -4.41 -9.61
N PHE A 45 8.45 -4.13 -8.34
CA PHE A 45 8.53 -5.10 -7.25
C PHE A 45 7.65 -6.33 -7.49
N TYR A 46 6.34 -6.12 -7.71
CA TYR A 46 5.39 -7.23 -7.81
C TYR A 46 5.68 -8.12 -9.02
N GLY A 47 5.99 -7.51 -10.17
CA GLY A 47 6.33 -8.25 -11.38
C GLY A 47 7.60 -9.10 -11.22
N LEU A 48 8.63 -8.58 -10.55
CA LEU A 48 9.87 -9.32 -10.28
C LEU A 48 9.63 -10.50 -9.34
N VAL A 49 8.83 -10.29 -8.28
CA VAL A 49 8.51 -11.38 -7.33
C VAL A 49 7.68 -12.45 -8.02
N VAL A 50 6.59 -12.09 -8.71
CA VAL A 50 5.74 -13.08 -9.41
C VAL A 50 6.54 -13.87 -10.45
N LYS A 51 7.48 -13.24 -11.15
CA LYS A 51 8.37 -13.92 -12.10
C LYS A 51 9.28 -14.96 -11.43
N SER A 52 9.59 -14.80 -10.15
CA SER A 52 10.39 -15.76 -9.38
C SER A 52 9.58 -16.90 -8.79
N LEU A 53 8.24 -16.85 -8.85
CA LEU A 53 7.36 -17.87 -8.30
C LEU A 53 7.09 -18.98 -9.31
N ASP A 54 6.94 -20.21 -8.82
CA ASP A 54 6.44 -21.33 -9.62
C ASP A 54 4.93 -21.16 -9.87
N PRO A 55 4.47 -21.07 -11.12
CA PRO A 55 3.05 -20.95 -11.45
C PRO A 55 2.20 -22.11 -10.94
N GLN A 56 2.78 -23.29 -10.78
CA GLN A 56 2.09 -24.51 -10.34
C GLN A 56 2.26 -24.80 -8.86
N TYR A 57 3.03 -23.95 -8.13
CA TYR A 57 3.36 -24.13 -6.71
C TYR A 57 3.98 -25.50 -6.34
N VAL A 58 4.56 -26.19 -7.33
CA VAL A 58 5.21 -27.49 -7.14
C VAL A 58 6.60 -27.27 -6.58
N THR A 59 6.87 -27.85 -5.42
CA THR A 59 8.21 -27.84 -4.83
C THR A 59 9.15 -28.69 -5.67
N GLY A 60 10.21 -28.07 -6.21
CA GLY A 60 11.38 -28.77 -6.72
C GLY A 60 11.51 -28.90 -8.23
N GLY A 61 10.71 -28.22 -9.05
CA GLY A 61 10.73 -28.43 -10.50
C GLY A 61 11.77 -27.61 -11.28
N THR A 62 11.98 -26.32 -10.97
CA THR A 62 12.67 -25.42 -11.91
C THR A 62 13.53 -24.33 -11.28
N GLY A 63 13.86 -24.43 -10.00
CA GLY A 63 14.60 -23.36 -9.30
C GLY A 63 13.76 -22.11 -8.98
N THR A 64 12.44 -22.19 -9.15
CA THR A 64 11.49 -21.15 -8.79
C THR A 64 11.01 -21.33 -7.35
N LEU A 65 10.47 -20.26 -6.76
CA LEU A 65 10.05 -20.22 -5.37
C LEU A 65 8.55 -20.55 -5.24
N THR A 66 8.17 -21.20 -4.16
CA THR A 66 6.75 -21.26 -3.76
C THR A 66 6.30 -19.89 -3.22
N PRO A 67 5.00 -19.55 -3.18
CA PRO A 67 4.50 -18.31 -2.58
C PRO A 67 4.99 -18.10 -1.14
N TYR A 68 5.06 -19.16 -0.35
CA TYR A 68 5.55 -19.12 1.04
C TYR A 68 7.03 -18.76 1.11
N THR A 69 7.85 -19.43 0.31
CA THR A 69 9.30 -19.18 0.25
C THR A 69 9.57 -17.78 -0.33
N GLY A 70 8.81 -17.36 -1.33
CA GLY A 70 8.90 -16.02 -1.91
C GLY A 70 8.61 -14.94 -0.88
N VAL A 71 7.54 -15.09 -0.08
CA VAL A 71 7.23 -14.13 1.02
C VAL A 71 8.29 -14.18 2.11
N PHE A 72 8.80 -15.36 2.45
CA PHE A 72 9.90 -15.47 3.43
C PHE A 72 11.16 -14.73 2.96
N CYS A 73 11.60 -14.95 1.73
CA CYS A 73 12.75 -14.24 1.17
C CYS A 73 12.52 -12.73 1.11
N PHE A 74 11.31 -12.31 0.74
CA PHE A 74 10.93 -10.91 0.73
C PHE A 74 10.97 -10.31 2.14
N ALA A 75 10.39 -10.97 3.14
CA ALA A 75 10.40 -10.53 4.53
C ALA A 75 11.82 -10.43 5.09
N ALA A 76 12.69 -11.41 4.76
CA ALA A 76 14.10 -11.36 5.13
C ALA A 76 14.82 -10.16 4.50
N GLY A 77 14.56 -9.88 3.23
CA GLY A 77 15.09 -8.70 2.55
C GLY A 77 14.64 -7.40 3.21
N VAL A 78 13.36 -7.28 3.55
CA VAL A 78 12.80 -6.13 4.28
C VAL A 78 13.47 -5.99 5.65
N LEU A 79 13.63 -7.08 6.39
CA LEU A 79 14.28 -7.07 7.71
C LEU A 79 15.72 -6.56 7.65
N ILE A 80 16.48 -6.97 6.64
CA ILE A 80 17.89 -6.56 6.47
C ILE A 80 17.99 -5.09 6.03
N THR A 81 17.10 -4.66 5.13
CA THR A 81 17.18 -3.31 4.55
C THR A 81 16.55 -2.23 5.43
N THR A 82 15.52 -2.58 6.22
CA THR A 82 14.78 -1.64 7.08
C THR A 82 15.68 -0.83 8.03
N PRO A 83 16.63 -1.40 8.77
CA PRO A 83 17.51 -0.62 9.66
C PRO A 83 18.29 0.47 8.93
N VAL A 84 18.76 0.18 7.71
CA VAL A 84 19.53 1.13 6.90
C VAL A 84 18.63 2.24 6.37
N PHE A 85 17.54 1.87 5.68
CA PHE A 85 16.63 2.84 5.09
C PHE A 85 15.89 3.69 6.14
N ASN A 86 15.43 3.07 7.22
CA ASN A 86 14.72 3.81 8.26
C ASN A 86 15.65 4.76 9.01
N THR A 87 16.89 4.38 9.29
CA THR A 87 17.87 5.28 9.90
C THR A 87 18.11 6.50 9.00
N PHE A 88 18.25 6.29 7.69
CA PHE A 88 18.39 7.37 6.72
C PHE A 88 17.14 8.25 6.68
N ALA A 89 15.95 7.67 6.56
CA ALA A 89 14.69 8.41 6.48
C ALA A 89 14.40 9.20 7.78
N MET A 90 14.68 8.65 8.94
CA MET A 90 14.53 9.32 10.24
C MET A 90 15.51 10.47 10.42
N SER A 91 16.73 10.36 9.89
CA SER A 91 17.73 11.43 9.94
C SER A 91 17.47 12.54 8.92
N HIS A 92 16.74 12.26 7.84
CA HIS A 92 16.41 13.22 6.77
C HIS A 92 14.90 13.28 6.51
N PRO A 93 14.08 13.61 7.52
CA PRO A 93 12.63 13.62 7.35
C PRO A 93 12.20 14.65 6.31
N ALA A 94 11.17 14.31 5.52
CA ALA A 94 10.54 15.25 4.59
C ALA A 94 9.76 16.35 5.33
N GLN A 95 9.20 16.00 6.50
CA GLN A 95 8.50 16.89 7.43
C GLN A 95 8.76 16.45 8.88
N GLY A 96 8.68 17.39 9.81
CA GLY A 96 8.86 17.11 11.23
C GLY A 96 10.32 17.14 11.68
N ASN A 97 10.54 16.73 12.91
CA ASN A 97 11.85 16.72 13.55
C ASN A 97 12.63 15.44 13.21
N LYS A 98 13.96 15.55 13.22
CA LYS A 98 14.84 14.37 13.12
C LYS A 98 14.62 13.46 14.31
N VAL A 99 14.55 12.17 14.07
CA VAL A 99 14.40 11.11 15.07
C VAL A 99 15.55 10.14 14.91
N THR A 100 16.03 9.57 16.02
CA THR A 100 17.11 8.59 15.97
C THR A 100 16.59 7.17 16.21
N MET A 101 17.39 6.16 15.83
CA MET A 101 17.07 4.77 16.12
C MET A 101 16.95 4.51 17.63
N LYS A 102 17.69 5.25 18.47
CA LYS A 102 17.55 5.17 19.93
C LYS A 102 16.18 5.64 20.41
N ASP A 103 15.63 6.68 19.81
CA ASP A 103 14.30 7.19 20.14
C ASP A 103 13.23 6.18 19.73
N TYR A 104 13.40 5.54 18.57
CA TYR A 104 12.53 4.45 18.12
C TYR A 104 12.54 3.29 19.13
N LEU A 105 13.71 2.82 19.56
CA LEU A 105 13.85 1.70 20.49
C LEU A 105 13.33 2.00 21.90
N LYS A 106 13.28 3.28 22.30
CA LYS A 106 12.68 3.73 23.56
C LYS A 106 11.16 3.85 23.51
N GLY A 107 10.58 3.62 22.34
CA GLY A 107 9.14 3.65 22.14
C GLY A 107 8.38 2.66 23.03
N ASP A 108 7.09 2.92 23.24
CA ASP A 108 6.24 2.07 24.07
C ASP A 108 6.11 0.66 23.46
N THR A 109 6.26 -0.36 24.32
CA THR A 109 6.15 -1.78 23.94
C THR A 109 4.81 -2.08 23.24
N ARG A 110 3.72 -1.46 23.69
CA ARG A 110 2.40 -1.63 23.06
C ARG A 110 2.41 -1.16 21.61
N THR A 111 3.03 -0.04 21.33
CA THR A 111 3.17 0.51 19.96
C THR A 111 3.97 -0.43 19.08
N HIS A 112 5.08 -1.00 19.58
CA HIS A 112 5.86 -1.99 18.84
C HIS A 112 5.06 -3.26 18.56
N LEU A 113 4.32 -3.80 19.53
CA LEU A 113 3.48 -4.98 19.35
C LEU A 113 2.37 -4.75 18.32
N ILE A 114 1.73 -3.58 18.33
CA ILE A 114 0.71 -3.22 17.34
C ILE A 114 1.36 -3.12 15.93
N GLY A 115 2.55 -2.55 15.83
CA GLY A 115 3.31 -2.51 14.58
C GLY A 115 3.66 -3.90 14.05
N MET A 116 4.10 -4.80 14.92
CA MET A 116 4.38 -6.20 14.58
C MET A 116 3.13 -6.94 14.11
N LEU A 117 1.99 -6.74 14.78
CA LEU A 117 0.70 -7.29 14.37
C LEU A 117 0.29 -6.78 12.99
N GLY A 118 0.46 -5.48 12.73
CA GLY A 118 0.22 -4.89 11.40
C GLY A 118 1.09 -5.53 10.33
N GLY A 119 2.37 -5.74 10.60
CA GLY A 119 3.30 -6.44 9.71
C GLY A 119 2.88 -7.88 9.44
N PHE A 120 2.44 -8.62 10.45
CA PHE A 120 1.94 -9.98 10.32
C PHE A 120 0.69 -10.05 9.42
N ILE A 121 -0.27 -9.16 9.64
CA ILE A 121 -1.50 -9.08 8.81
C ILE A 121 -1.13 -8.75 7.36
N TRP A 122 -0.24 -7.78 7.14
CA TRP A 122 0.21 -7.40 5.81
C TRP A 122 0.89 -8.55 5.07
N MET A 123 1.81 -9.26 5.72
CA MET A 123 2.50 -10.42 5.12
C MET A 123 1.54 -11.58 4.82
N SER A 124 0.54 -11.81 5.66
CA SER A 124 -0.51 -12.80 5.39
C SER A 124 -1.29 -12.44 4.11
N GLY A 125 -1.61 -11.18 3.91
CA GLY A 125 -2.21 -10.68 2.66
C GLY A 125 -1.31 -10.87 1.44
N MET A 126 0.01 -10.70 1.59
CA MET A 126 0.98 -10.93 0.52
C MET A 126 1.05 -12.41 0.10
N VAL A 127 1.01 -13.34 1.05
CA VAL A 127 0.92 -14.79 0.73
C VAL A 127 -0.30 -15.07 -0.13
N VAL A 128 -1.48 -14.60 0.29
CA VAL A 128 -2.74 -14.78 -0.46
C VAL A 128 -2.66 -14.15 -1.85
N SER A 129 -2.07 -12.96 -1.96
CA SER A 129 -1.86 -12.28 -3.25
C SER A 129 -0.98 -13.09 -4.20
N PHE A 130 0.11 -13.65 -3.71
CA PHE A 130 1.01 -14.45 -4.55
C PHE A 130 0.39 -15.80 -4.94
N MET A 131 -0.40 -16.42 -4.06
CA MET A 131 -1.19 -17.60 -4.42
C MET A 131 -2.23 -17.27 -5.51
N GLY A 132 -2.90 -16.14 -5.39
CA GLY A 132 -3.87 -15.67 -6.37
C GLY A 132 -3.24 -15.36 -7.74
N ALA A 133 -2.00 -14.92 -7.78
CA ALA A 133 -1.29 -14.62 -9.02
C ALA A 133 -1.07 -15.85 -9.91
N GLY A 134 -0.91 -17.04 -9.31
CA GLY A 134 -0.81 -18.29 -10.06
C GLY A 134 -2.14 -18.87 -10.51
N SER A 135 -3.20 -18.62 -9.73
CA SER A 135 -4.52 -19.20 -9.99
C SER A 135 -5.36 -18.38 -10.97
N ALA A 136 -5.18 -17.06 -11.00
CA ALA A 136 -5.93 -16.16 -11.86
C ALA A 136 -4.96 -15.49 -12.88
N ASN A 137 -4.78 -14.20 -12.76
CA ASN A 137 -3.85 -13.41 -13.56
C ASN A 137 -3.07 -12.51 -12.59
N PRO A 138 -1.75 -12.37 -12.71
CA PRO A 138 -0.95 -11.52 -11.84
C PRO A 138 -1.45 -10.08 -11.72
N ALA A 139 -1.93 -9.51 -12.83
CA ALA A 139 -2.47 -8.15 -12.84
C ALA A 139 -3.77 -8.04 -12.03
N ILE A 140 -4.66 -9.03 -12.13
CA ILE A 140 -5.92 -9.09 -11.38
C ILE A 140 -5.63 -9.32 -9.88
N ALA A 141 -4.77 -10.28 -9.56
CA ALA A 141 -4.38 -10.57 -8.19
C ALA A 141 -3.77 -9.33 -7.51
N TYR A 142 -2.91 -8.61 -8.23
CA TYR A 142 -2.32 -7.37 -7.73
C TYR A 142 -3.35 -6.24 -7.57
N ALA A 143 -4.25 -6.07 -8.54
CA ALA A 143 -5.31 -5.06 -8.46
C ALA A 143 -6.23 -5.30 -7.26
N LEU A 144 -6.64 -6.55 -7.02
CA LEU A 144 -7.46 -6.93 -5.87
C LEU A 144 -6.72 -6.77 -4.53
N SER A 145 -5.42 -7.11 -4.49
CA SER A 145 -4.59 -6.91 -3.29
C SER A 145 -4.48 -5.43 -2.92
N ASN A 146 -4.52 -4.54 -3.91
CA ASN A 146 -4.51 -3.09 -3.71
C ASN A 146 -5.91 -2.49 -3.49
N ALA A 147 -6.95 -3.29 -3.22
CA ALA A 147 -8.26 -2.82 -2.79
C ALA A 147 -8.32 -2.35 -1.31
N ALA A 148 -7.22 -2.46 -0.57
CA ALA A 148 -7.11 -1.97 0.81
C ALA A 148 -7.59 -0.52 1.02
N PRO A 149 -7.38 0.46 0.12
CA PRO A 149 -7.94 1.79 0.25
C PRO A 149 -9.46 1.82 0.35
N VAL A 150 -10.16 0.87 -0.29
CA VAL A 150 -11.62 0.74 -0.20
C VAL A 150 -12.04 0.38 1.24
N VAL A 151 -11.37 -0.62 1.81
CA VAL A 151 -11.63 -1.06 3.20
C VAL A 151 -11.27 0.05 4.19
N ALA A 152 -10.09 0.67 4.00
CA ALA A 152 -9.65 1.78 4.85
C ALA A 152 -10.64 2.95 4.84
N MET A 153 -11.21 3.27 3.67
CA MET A 153 -12.18 4.35 3.54
C MET A 153 -13.52 4.02 4.20
N ILE A 154 -14.01 2.78 4.04
CA ILE A 154 -15.22 2.32 4.73
C ILE A 154 -14.99 2.45 6.25
N TRP A 155 -13.84 2.01 6.73
CA TRP A 155 -13.48 2.10 8.14
C TRP A 155 -13.37 3.54 8.62
N GLY A 156 -12.66 4.39 7.89
CA GLY A 156 -12.52 5.84 8.19
C GLY A 156 -13.86 6.55 8.22
N PHE A 157 -14.78 6.21 7.30
CA PHE A 157 -16.09 6.84 7.21
C PHE A 157 -17.02 6.41 8.35
N PHE A 158 -17.16 5.10 8.59
CA PHE A 158 -18.16 4.57 9.52
C PHE A 158 -17.64 4.44 10.95
N VAL A 159 -16.39 4.02 11.15
CA VAL A 159 -15.82 3.75 12.48
C VAL A 159 -15.15 4.99 13.05
N TRP A 160 -14.21 5.57 12.34
CA TRP A 160 -13.48 6.75 12.82
C TRP A 160 -14.20 8.06 12.59
N LYS A 161 -15.21 8.10 11.71
CA LYS A 161 -15.99 9.30 11.37
C LYS A 161 -15.11 10.48 10.97
N GLU A 162 -14.02 10.20 10.24
CA GLU A 162 -12.99 11.16 9.83
C GLU A 162 -13.55 12.37 9.08
N PHE A 163 -14.67 12.18 8.37
CA PHE A 163 -15.30 13.22 7.56
C PHE A 163 -16.35 14.03 8.33
N LYS A 164 -16.46 13.82 9.65
CA LYS A 164 -17.37 14.61 10.48
C LYS A 164 -16.83 16.04 10.61
N GLY A 165 -17.56 17.01 10.06
CA GLY A 165 -17.11 18.41 10.00
C GLY A 165 -16.23 18.76 8.80
N ALA A 166 -16.09 17.86 7.82
CA ALA A 166 -15.34 18.13 6.58
C ALA A 166 -15.96 19.29 5.78
N PRO A 167 -15.16 20.07 5.05
CA PRO A 167 -15.63 21.14 4.18
C PRO A 167 -16.69 20.66 3.19
N LYS A 168 -17.64 21.54 2.85
CA LYS A 168 -18.70 21.23 1.86
C LYS A 168 -18.12 20.67 0.56
N GLY A 169 -18.71 19.57 0.08
CA GLY A 169 -18.28 18.89 -1.14
C GLY A 169 -17.21 17.80 -0.96
N THR A 170 -16.62 17.62 0.25
CA THR A 170 -15.65 16.55 0.50
C THR A 170 -16.31 15.17 0.49
N VAL A 171 -17.43 15.01 1.18
CA VAL A 171 -18.16 13.72 1.24
C VAL A 171 -18.61 13.21 -0.14
N PRO A 172 -19.26 14.01 -1.00
CA PRO A 172 -19.58 13.55 -2.35
C PRO A 172 -18.34 13.24 -3.21
N MET A 173 -17.23 13.95 -3.04
CA MET A 173 -15.98 13.60 -3.73
C MET A 173 -15.47 12.21 -3.31
N ILE A 174 -15.54 11.90 -2.03
CA ILE A 174 -15.15 10.59 -1.50
C ILE A 174 -16.08 9.48 -1.97
N ALA A 175 -17.38 9.73 -1.99
CA ALA A 175 -18.37 8.78 -2.55
C ALA A 175 -18.09 8.52 -4.04
N THR A 176 -17.83 9.56 -4.83
CA THR A 176 -17.46 9.44 -6.25
C THR A 176 -16.17 8.64 -6.43
N MET A 177 -15.15 8.94 -5.63
CA MET A 177 -13.89 8.21 -5.63
C MET A 177 -14.12 6.71 -5.36
N PHE A 178 -14.92 6.39 -4.35
CA PHE A 178 -15.24 5.01 -3.99
C PHE A 178 -15.90 4.25 -5.14
N VAL A 179 -16.92 4.85 -5.75
CA VAL A 179 -17.63 4.24 -6.89
C VAL A 179 -16.67 4.02 -8.05
N LEU A 180 -15.88 5.02 -8.42
CA LEU A 180 -14.92 4.90 -9.52
C LEU A 180 -13.85 3.85 -9.22
N PHE A 181 -13.37 3.76 -7.98
CA PHE A 181 -12.37 2.77 -7.61
C PHE A 181 -12.92 1.34 -7.76
N VAL A 182 -14.14 1.08 -7.25
CA VAL A 182 -14.80 -0.22 -7.37
C VAL A 182 -15.08 -0.56 -8.86
N VAL A 183 -15.60 0.39 -9.63
CA VAL A 183 -15.81 0.22 -11.07
C VAL A 183 -14.49 -0.10 -11.79
N GLY A 184 -13.43 0.61 -11.46
CA GLY A 184 -12.10 0.35 -12.03
C GLY A 184 -11.59 -1.05 -11.73
N LEU A 185 -11.74 -1.53 -10.48
CA LEU A 185 -11.39 -2.90 -10.09
C LEU A 185 -12.22 -3.94 -10.88
N VAL A 186 -13.53 -3.76 -10.98
CA VAL A 186 -14.41 -4.64 -11.75
C VAL A 186 -13.99 -4.68 -13.22
N LEU A 187 -13.72 -3.53 -13.83
CA LEU A 187 -13.27 -3.46 -15.23
C LEU A 187 -11.92 -4.17 -15.45
N ILE A 188 -10.99 -4.10 -14.51
CA ILE A 188 -9.72 -4.85 -14.58
C ILE A 188 -10.00 -6.35 -14.48
N THR A 189 -10.86 -6.75 -13.56
CA THR A 189 -11.21 -8.17 -13.35
C THR A 189 -11.93 -8.78 -14.54
N LEU A 190 -12.78 -8.01 -15.23
CA LEU A 190 -13.53 -8.45 -16.42
C LEU A 190 -12.71 -8.35 -17.73
N SER A 191 -11.52 -7.77 -17.71
CA SER A 191 -10.70 -7.59 -18.91
C SER A 191 -9.84 -8.81 -19.28
N ASN A 192 -10.11 -9.96 -18.67
CA ASN A 192 -9.37 -11.21 -18.88
C ASN A 192 -10.01 -12.04 -20.00
#